data_f47e79eeef4c16059a5ad6de69127834
#
_entry.id   f47e79eeef4c16059a5ad6de69127834
#
_cell.length_a   1.000
_cell.length_b   1.000
_cell.length_c   1.000
_cell.angle_alpha   90.00
_cell.angle_beta   90.00
_cell.angle_gamma   90.00
#
_symmetry.space_group_name_H-M   'P 1'
#
loop_
_entity.id
_entity.type
_entity.pdbx_description
1 polymer ?
#
loop_
_entity_poly.entity_id
_entity_poly.type
_entity_poly.pdbx_seq_one_letter_code
_entity_poly.pdbx_strand_id
1 'polypeptide(L)'
;HFPKLARYNEHSIELPVAELDISERTLPELKAHVATAITLGKGQVASMILEDGEPVNDTFKIWSTRRACPICGTSFPDPDPRLFSYNSKMGWCPTCFGTGLQLSGFDAEQTGEESAWSKTEGEEEKVCSDCHGLRLNPVALAVLFCGKNISELCQMSVKEELAFFHALKL
;
A
#
# COMPACT_ATOMS: atom_id res chain seq x y z
N HIS A 1 -26.11 -8.05 -10.07
CA HIS A 1 -25.58 -9.38 -9.67
C HIS A 1 -24.10 -9.17 -9.33
N PHE A 2 -23.77 -9.22 -8.06
CA PHE A 2 -22.35 -9.09 -7.66
C PHE A 2 -21.56 -10.33 -8.13
N PRO A 3 -20.35 -10.16 -8.69
CA PRO A 3 -19.51 -11.27 -9.05
C PRO A 3 -19.14 -12.08 -7.80
N LYS A 4 -18.93 -13.39 -7.97
CA LYS A 4 -18.39 -14.20 -6.88
C LYS A 4 -16.94 -13.80 -6.64
N LEU A 5 -16.65 -13.28 -5.46
CA LEU A 5 -15.30 -12.93 -5.05
C LEU A 5 -14.53 -14.20 -4.64
N ALA A 6 -13.26 -14.25 -4.97
CA ALA A 6 -12.39 -15.36 -4.58
C ALA A 6 -12.16 -15.31 -3.06
N ARG A 7 -12.47 -16.43 -2.36
CA ARG A 7 -12.58 -16.50 -0.89
C ARG A 7 -11.31 -16.08 -0.13
N TYR A 8 -10.15 -16.29 -0.74
CA TYR A 8 -8.85 -16.06 -0.09
C TYR A 8 -8.08 -14.88 -0.67
N ASN A 9 -8.68 -14.13 -1.63
CA ASN A 9 -8.06 -12.95 -2.19
C ASN A 9 -8.56 -11.69 -1.48
N GLU A 10 -7.69 -10.70 -1.37
CA GLU A 10 -8.10 -9.35 -0.95
C GLU A 10 -8.86 -8.69 -2.10
N HIS A 11 -9.95 -8.00 -1.75
CA HIS A 11 -10.78 -7.29 -2.71
C HIS A 11 -10.96 -5.85 -2.27
N SER A 12 -10.79 -4.92 -3.20
CA SER A 12 -11.21 -3.53 -3.01
C SER A 12 -12.65 -3.39 -3.49
N ILE A 13 -13.47 -2.72 -2.71
CA ILE A 13 -14.86 -2.44 -3.04
C ILE A 13 -15.03 -0.93 -3.09
N GLU A 14 -15.25 -0.40 -4.30
CA GLU A 14 -15.51 1.01 -4.52
C GLU A 14 -17.01 1.24 -4.66
N LEU A 15 -17.49 2.36 -4.09
CA LEU A 15 -18.85 2.83 -4.26
C LEU A 15 -18.85 3.96 -5.30
N PRO A 16 -19.36 3.77 -6.52
CA PRO A 16 -19.54 4.84 -7.47
C PRO A 16 -20.53 5.88 -6.93
N VAL A 17 -20.13 7.14 -6.90
CA VAL A 17 -20.97 8.25 -6.42
C VAL A 17 -21.59 9.00 -7.59
N ALA A 18 -20.81 9.27 -8.62
CA ALA A 18 -21.27 9.95 -9.83
C ALA A 18 -20.33 9.66 -11.01
N GLU A 19 -20.90 9.78 -12.19
CA GLU A 19 -20.21 9.85 -13.47
C GLU A 19 -20.57 11.18 -14.13
N LEU A 20 -19.60 11.96 -14.56
CA LEU A 20 -19.78 13.31 -15.07
C LEU A 20 -18.82 13.62 -16.21
N ASP A 21 -19.35 14.27 -17.23
CA ASP A 21 -18.50 14.98 -18.20
C ASP A 21 -17.94 16.24 -17.57
N ILE A 22 -16.62 16.39 -17.58
CA ILE A 22 -15.95 17.54 -16.96
C ILE A 22 -16.02 18.76 -17.89
N SER A 23 -16.74 19.77 -17.45
CA SER A 23 -16.91 21.05 -18.13
C SER A 23 -17.13 22.17 -17.11
N GLU A 24 -17.03 23.41 -17.54
CA GLU A 24 -17.35 24.56 -16.66
C GLU A 24 -18.80 24.52 -16.18
N ARG A 25 -19.73 24.00 -16.97
CA ARG A 25 -21.15 23.89 -16.64
C ARG A 25 -21.42 22.86 -15.56
N THR A 26 -20.66 21.77 -15.54
CA THR A 26 -20.83 20.66 -14.58
C THR A 26 -20.01 20.87 -13.28
N LEU A 27 -19.23 21.93 -13.20
CA LEU A 27 -18.37 22.21 -12.03
C LEU A 27 -19.15 22.31 -10.70
N PRO A 28 -20.34 22.95 -10.61
CA PRO A 28 -21.13 22.97 -9.37
C PRO A 28 -21.60 21.56 -8.97
N GLU A 29 -22.03 20.75 -9.93
CA GLU A 29 -22.46 19.37 -9.71
C GLU A 29 -21.29 18.49 -9.26
N LEU A 30 -20.11 18.62 -9.91
CA LEU A 30 -18.88 17.95 -9.49
C LEU A 30 -18.54 18.25 -8.02
N LYS A 31 -18.61 19.52 -7.61
CA LYS A 31 -18.34 19.92 -6.22
C LYS A 31 -19.31 19.24 -5.23
N ALA A 32 -20.58 19.13 -5.58
CA ALA A 32 -21.58 18.48 -4.72
C ALA A 32 -21.30 16.98 -4.60
N HIS A 33 -20.99 16.30 -5.70
CA HIS A 33 -20.66 14.87 -5.69
C HIS A 33 -19.34 14.57 -4.96
N VAL A 34 -18.31 15.40 -5.15
CA VAL A 34 -17.05 15.28 -4.41
C VAL A 34 -17.28 15.44 -2.90
N ALA A 35 -18.09 16.41 -2.47
CA ALA A 35 -18.43 16.58 -1.06
C ALA A 35 -19.16 15.35 -0.47
N THR A 36 -20.09 14.78 -1.25
CA THR A 36 -20.78 13.54 -0.88
C THR A 36 -19.79 12.37 -0.78
N ALA A 37 -18.93 12.20 -1.79
CA ALA A 37 -17.92 11.14 -1.83
C ALA A 37 -16.95 11.25 -0.64
N ILE A 38 -16.45 12.45 -0.32
CA ILE A 38 -15.60 12.71 0.85
C ILE A 38 -16.30 12.31 2.16
N THR A 39 -17.58 12.60 2.27
CA THR A 39 -18.37 12.26 3.47
C THR A 39 -18.53 10.75 3.59
N LEU A 40 -18.94 10.07 2.53
CA LEU A 40 -19.11 8.60 2.49
C LEU A 40 -17.79 7.87 2.71
N GLY A 41 -16.73 8.34 2.06
CA GLY A 41 -15.37 7.78 2.15
C GLY A 41 -14.57 8.25 3.38
N LYS A 42 -15.22 8.93 4.35
CA LYS A 42 -14.58 9.41 5.60
C LYS A 42 -13.30 10.23 5.36
N GLY A 43 -13.31 11.04 4.32
CA GLY A 43 -12.17 11.88 3.93
C GLY A 43 -11.31 11.31 2.81
N GLN A 44 -11.67 10.16 2.26
CA GLN A 44 -11.05 9.59 1.06
C GLN A 44 -12.04 9.58 -0.09
N VAL A 45 -11.55 9.78 -1.31
CA VAL A 45 -12.30 9.67 -2.55
C VAL A 45 -11.37 9.17 -3.64
N ALA A 46 -11.91 8.39 -4.56
CA ALA A 46 -11.19 7.98 -5.76
C ALA A 46 -11.77 8.66 -7.00
N SER A 47 -10.95 8.87 -7.99
CA SER A 47 -11.36 9.29 -9.33
C SER A 47 -10.72 8.40 -10.38
N MET A 48 -11.44 8.16 -11.48
CA MET A 48 -10.92 7.49 -12.67
C MET A 48 -11.50 8.12 -13.91
N ILE A 49 -10.85 7.97 -15.03
CA ILE A 49 -11.37 8.38 -16.33
C ILE A 49 -12.13 7.20 -16.92
N LEU A 50 -13.29 7.50 -17.51
CA LEU A 50 -14.08 6.54 -18.29
C LEU A 50 -14.01 6.94 -19.77
N GLU A 51 -13.85 5.97 -20.66
CA GLU A 51 -14.01 6.11 -22.09
C GLU A 51 -15.09 5.13 -22.53
N ASP A 52 -16.13 5.62 -23.20
CA ASP A 52 -17.30 4.83 -23.59
C ASP A 52 -17.96 4.05 -22.42
N GLY A 53 -17.90 4.60 -21.20
CA GLY A 53 -18.44 3.99 -19.98
C GLY A 53 -17.53 2.94 -19.33
N GLU A 54 -16.36 2.67 -19.91
CA GLU A 54 -15.40 1.69 -19.38
C GLU A 54 -14.21 2.39 -18.69
N PRO A 55 -13.72 1.86 -17.57
CA PRO A 55 -12.55 2.41 -16.87
C PRO A 55 -11.29 2.39 -17.72
N VAL A 56 -10.61 3.52 -17.83
CA VAL A 56 -9.29 3.59 -18.44
C VAL A 56 -8.25 3.17 -17.42
N ASN A 57 -7.47 2.13 -17.75
CA ASN A 57 -6.40 1.63 -16.91
C ASN A 57 -5.40 2.74 -16.56
N ASP A 58 -4.80 2.66 -15.36
CA ASP A 58 -3.81 3.60 -14.83
C ASP A 58 -4.31 5.04 -14.56
N THR A 59 -5.63 5.29 -14.68
CA THR A 59 -6.22 6.60 -14.34
C THR A 59 -6.81 6.65 -12.94
N PHE A 60 -6.88 5.53 -12.25
CA PHE A 60 -7.37 5.47 -10.88
C PHE A 60 -6.46 6.23 -9.92
N LYS A 61 -7.02 7.25 -9.25
CA LYS A 61 -6.30 8.09 -8.28
C LYS A 61 -7.06 8.19 -6.98
N ILE A 62 -6.37 7.99 -5.87
CA ILE A 62 -6.91 8.21 -4.53
C ILE A 62 -6.57 9.63 -4.08
N TRP A 63 -7.56 10.30 -3.53
CA TRP A 63 -7.46 11.62 -2.93
C TRP A 63 -7.82 11.54 -1.46
N SER A 64 -7.10 12.25 -0.60
CA SER A 64 -7.35 12.27 0.83
C SER A 64 -7.31 13.69 1.37
N THR A 65 -8.28 14.02 2.21
CA THR A 65 -8.30 15.30 2.93
C THR A 65 -7.40 15.31 4.16
N ARG A 66 -6.89 14.15 4.56
CA ARG A 66 -6.11 13.98 5.80
C ARG A 66 -4.66 13.56 5.55
N ARG A 67 -4.40 12.88 4.44
CA ARG A 67 -3.12 12.21 4.15
C ARG A 67 -2.64 12.51 2.75
N ALA A 68 -2.58 13.78 2.41
CA ALA A 68 -1.95 14.24 1.18
C ALA A 68 -0.57 14.80 1.49
N CYS A 69 0.41 14.47 0.66
CA CYS A 69 1.73 15.08 0.73
C CYS A 69 1.62 16.58 0.41
N PRO A 70 2.06 17.49 1.30
CA PRO A 70 1.93 18.92 1.07
C PRO A 70 2.83 19.42 -0.09
N ILE A 71 3.81 18.64 -0.52
CA ILE A 71 4.75 19.03 -1.57
C ILE A 71 4.26 18.56 -2.95
N CYS A 72 3.90 17.28 -3.09
CA CYS A 72 3.55 16.70 -4.41
C CYS A 72 2.06 16.38 -4.57
N GLY A 73 1.23 16.56 -3.52
CA GLY A 73 -0.20 16.28 -3.55
C GLY A 73 -0.57 14.79 -3.55
N THR A 74 0.41 13.88 -3.52
CA THR A 74 0.14 12.44 -3.46
C THR A 74 -0.67 12.12 -2.20
N SER A 75 -1.78 11.43 -2.40
CA SER A 75 -2.66 11.01 -1.30
C SER A 75 -2.44 9.55 -0.95
N PHE A 76 -2.53 9.24 0.33
CA PHE A 76 -2.33 7.89 0.86
C PHE A 76 -3.62 7.38 1.50
N PRO A 77 -3.93 6.08 1.40
CA PRO A 77 -5.02 5.46 2.13
C PRO A 77 -4.77 5.48 3.64
N ASP A 78 -5.78 5.12 4.42
CA ASP A 78 -5.61 4.91 5.85
C ASP A 78 -4.61 3.80 6.11
N PRO A 79 -3.62 3.98 7.03
CA PRO A 79 -2.68 2.93 7.37
C PRO A 79 -3.43 1.74 7.94
N ASP A 80 -3.29 0.61 7.25
CA ASP A 80 -3.71 -0.69 7.73
C ASP A 80 -2.49 -1.36 8.39
N PRO A 81 -2.62 -2.08 9.51
CA PRO A 81 -1.51 -2.82 10.11
C PRO A 81 -0.80 -3.78 9.14
N ARG A 82 -1.53 -4.29 8.13
CA ARG A 82 -0.98 -5.14 7.07
C ARG A 82 0.06 -4.44 6.20
N LEU A 83 0.06 -3.09 6.17
CA LEU A 83 1.11 -2.31 5.51
C LEU A 83 2.50 -2.61 6.09
N PHE A 84 2.57 -2.97 7.36
CA PHE A 84 3.83 -3.28 8.05
C PHE A 84 4.16 -4.77 8.08
N SER A 85 3.41 -5.59 7.35
CA SER A 85 3.65 -7.03 7.25
C SER A 85 4.29 -7.38 5.90
N TYR A 86 5.47 -8.00 5.95
CA TYR A 86 6.12 -8.55 4.76
C TYR A 86 5.45 -9.82 4.21
N ASN A 87 4.43 -10.33 4.89
CA ASN A 87 3.59 -11.45 4.41
C ASN A 87 2.27 -10.97 3.79
N SER A 88 2.06 -9.65 3.70
CA SER A 88 0.87 -9.05 3.09
C SER A 88 1.21 -8.34 1.80
N LYS A 89 0.35 -8.49 0.78
CA LYS A 89 0.42 -7.73 -0.49
C LYS A 89 0.43 -6.22 -0.29
N MET A 90 -0.15 -5.72 0.80
CA MET A 90 -0.14 -4.30 1.14
C MET A 90 1.22 -3.80 1.60
N GLY A 91 2.00 -4.65 2.28
CA GLY A 91 3.24 -4.24 2.95
C GLY A 91 4.52 -4.71 2.30
N TRP A 92 4.51 -5.85 1.63
CA TRP A 92 5.72 -6.44 1.11
C TRP A 92 6.37 -5.63 -0.02
N CYS A 93 7.65 -5.81 -0.22
CA CYS A 93 8.36 -5.32 -1.39
C CYS A 93 7.85 -6.04 -2.64
N PRO A 94 7.38 -5.32 -3.68
CA PRO A 94 6.78 -5.93 -4.86
C PRO A 94 7.78 -6.74 -5.71
N THR A 95 9.07 -6.52 -5.55
CA THR A 95 10.14 -7.20 -6.30
C THR A 95 10.49 -8.56 -5.70
N CYS A 96 10.51 -8.66 -4.37
CA CYS A 96 10.87 -9.90 -3.69
C CYS A 96 9.73 -10.53 -2.90
N PHE A 97 8.51 -9.98 -2.99
CA PHE A 97 7.31 -10.47 -2.32
C PHE A 97 7.51 -10.73 -0.81
N GLY A 98 8.30 -9.86 -0.16
CA GLY A 98 8.55 -9.94 1.27
C GLY A 98 9.66 -10.90 1.70
N THR A 99 10.34 -11.57 0.80
CA THR A 99 11.47 -12.47 1.13
C THR A 99 12.73 -11.71 1.52
N GLY A 100 12.94 -10.52 0.95
CA GLY A 100 14.19 -9.75 1.06
C GLY A 100 15.29 -10.21 0.13
N LEU A 101 15.08 -11.29 -0.63
CA LEU A 101 16.05 -11.94 -1.49
C LEU A 101 15.56 -11.96 -2.94
N GLN A 102 16.47 -12.06 -3.88
CA GLN A 102 16.18 -12.36 -5.28
C GLN A 102 16.12 -13.88 -5.43
N LEU A 103 14.90 -14.42 -5.55
CA LEU A 103 14.69 -15.86 -5.72
C LEU A 103 14.17 -16.12 -7.13
N SER A 104 14.81 -17.08 -7.83
CA SER A 104 14.34 -17.52 -9.15
C SER A 104 13.06 -18.34 -9.00
N GLY A 105 12.02 -17.99 -9.80
CA GLY A 105 10.75 -18.74 -9.82
C GLY A 105 9.85 -18.48 -8.62
N PHE A 106 10.16 -17.49 -7.77
CA PHE A 106 9.30 -17.08 -6.67
C PHE A 106 8.35 -15.96 -7.14
N ASP A 107 7.07 -16.07 -6.84
CA ASP A 107 6.03 -15.13 -7.25
C ASP A 107 5.12 -14.68 -6.09
N ALA A 108 4.16 -13.83 -6.41
CA ALA A 108 3.25 -13.22 -5.44
C ALA A 108 2.22 -14.18 -4.82
N GLU A 109 2.11 -15.39 -5.32
CA GLU A 109 1.17 -16.39 -4.79
C GLU A 109 1.82 -17.28 -3.73
N GLN A 110 3.15 -17.27 -3.66
CA GLN A 110 3.93 -18.04 -2.71
C GLN A 110 4.10 -17.28 -1.39
N THR A 111 4.20 -18.00 -0.29
CA THR A 111 4.45 -17.42 1.02
C THR A 111 5.94 -17.33 1.33
N GLY A 112 6.35 -16.45 2.24
CA GLY A 112 7.75 -16.34 2.67
C GLY A 112 8.32 -17.64 3.27
N GLU A 113 7.47 -18.54 3.76
CA GLU A 113 7.86 -19.87 4.24
C GLU A 113 8.28 -20.79 3.10
N GLU A 114 7.63 -20.68 1.94
CA GLU A 114 7.95 -21.45 0.74
C GLU A 114 9.28 -21.01 0.12
N SER A 115 9.74 -19.80 0.42
CA SER A 115 11.06 -19.31 -0.02
C SER A 115 12.22 -20.20 0.46
N ALA A 116 12.06 -20.85 1.61
CA ALA A 116 13.05 -21.79 2.13
C ALA A 116 13.16 -23.06 1.28
N TRP A 117 12.09 -23.42 0.56
CA TRP A 117 12.01 -24.62 -0.29
C TRP A 117 12.45 -24.34 -1.73
N SER A 118 12.40 -23.06 -2.14
CA SER A 118 12.84 -22.61 -3.46
C SER A 118 14.37 -22.45 -3.55
N LYS A 119 15.10 -22.67 -2.45
CA LYS A 119 16.56 -22.58 -2.43
C LYS A 119 17.17 -23.79 -3.10
N THR A 120 17.78 -23.58 -4.26
CA THR A 120 18.63 -24.59 -4.89
C THR A 120 19.94 -24.67 -4.13
N GLU A 121 20.37 -25.86 -3.71
CA GLU A 121 21.66 -26.04 -3.01
C GLU A 121 22.81 -25.49 -3.87
N GLY A 122 23.52 -24.51 -3.35
CA GLY A 122 24.69 -23.89 -3.99
C GLY A 122 24.47 -22.55 -4.68
N GLU A 123 23.26 -22.00 -4.69
CA GLU A 123 23.04 -20.61 -5.14
C GLU A 123 23.37 -19.61 -4.03
N GLU A 124 24.20 -18.59 -4.39
CA GLU A 124 24.47 -17.47 -3.49
C GLU A 124 23.18 -16.65 -3.27
N GLU A 125 22.83 -16.42 -2.02
CA GLU A 125 21.70 -15.57 -1.66
C GLU A 125 21.99 -14.11 -2.08
N LYS A 126 21.28 -13.63 -3.09
CA LYS A 126 21.35 -12.22 -3.51
C LYS A 126 20.27 -11.43 -2.79
N VAL A 127 20.68 -10.38 -2.12
CA VAL A 127 19.78 -9.43 -1.49
C VAL A 127 18.92 -8.74 -2.56
N CYS A 128 17.65 -8.52 -2.29
CA CYS A 128 16.76 -7.79 -3.19
C CYS A 128 17.30 -6.40 -3.49
N SER A 129 17.40 -6.05 -4.77
CA SER A 129 17.92 -4.76 -5.24
C SER A 129 17.07 -3.56 -4.82
N ASP A 130 15.77 -3.75 -4.64
CA ASP A 130 14.82 -2.67 -4.40
C ASP A 130 14.66 -2.36 -2.92
N CYS A 131 14.42 -3.38 -2.10
CA CYS A 131 14.26 -3.18 -0.66
C CYS A 131 15.54 -3.39 0.15
N HIS A 132 16.64 -3.80 -0.48
CA HIS A 132 17.92 -4.04 0.19
C HIS A 132 17.81 -4.95 1.42
N GLY A 133 16.97 -5.97 1.34
CA GLY A 133 16.72 -6.91 2.43
C GLY A 133 15.69 -6.46 3.47
N LEU A 134 15.13 -5.25 3.36
CA LEU A 134 14.16 -4.71 4.33
C LEU A 134 12.76 -5.35 4.19
N ARG A 135 12.49 -6.08 3.12
CA ARG A 135 11.30 -6.91 2.89
C ARG A 135 9.99 -6.13 2.65
N LEU A 136 9.95 -4.85 2.96
CA LEU A 136 8.77 -3.99 2.89
C LEU A 136 8.85 -3.01 1.70
N ASN A 137 7.70 -2.53 1.26
CA ASN A 137 7.59 -1.54 0.20
C ASN A 137 7.97 -0.13 0.69
N PRO A 138 8.27 0.81 -0.23
CA PRO A 138 8.69 2.16 0.13
C PRO A 138 7.66 2.94 0.96
N VAL A 139 6.35 2.68 0.78
CA VAL A 139 5.29 3.36 1.55
C VAL A 139 5.34 2.93 3.02
N ALA A 140 5.49 1.63 3.28
CA ALA A 140 5.64 1.09 4.63
C ALA A 140 6.90 1.65 5.32
N LEU A 141 8.02 1.71 4.58
CA LEU A 141 9.29 2.22 5.09
C LEU A 141 9.31 3.74 5.30
N ALA A 142 8.42 4.48 4.62
CA ALA A 142 8.27 5.92 4.81
C ALA A 142 7.50 6.30 6.09
N VAL A 143 6.79 5.35 6.71
CA VAL A 143 6.10 5.59 7.98
C VAL A 143 7.10 5.54 9.13
N LEU A 144 7.20 6.64 9.87
CA LEU A 144 8.14 6.77 10.98
C LEU A 144 7.41 6.84 12.32
N PHE A 145 7.89 6.07 13.27
CA PHE A 145 7.53 6.17 14.68
C PHE A 145 8.74 6.71 15.45
N CYS A 146 8.61 7.93 15.97
CA CYS A 146 9.69 8.63 16.67
C CYS A 146 11.02 8.65 15.88
N GLY A 147 10.92 8.90 14.56
CA GLY A 147 12.08 9.01 13.67
C GLY A 147 12.63 7.70 13.13
N LYS A 148 12.03 6.56 13.45
CA LYS A 148 12.45 5.23 12.97
C LYS A 148 11.31 4.52 12.24
N ASN A 149 11.62 3.85 11.14
CA ASN A 149 10.67 2.97 10.47
C ASN A 149 10.64 1.59 11.13
N ILE A 150 9.66 0.77 10.76
CA ILE A 150 9.48 -0.57 11.35
C ILE A 150 10.70 -1.48 11.16
N SER A 151 11.36 -1.41 10.00
CA SER A 151 12.54 -2.26 9.73
C SER A 151 13.73 -1.84 10.57
N GLU A 152 13.93 -0.54 10.80
CA GLU A 152 14.97 -0.03 11.70
C GLU A 152 14.73 -0.45 13.15
N LEU A 153 13.46 -0.45 13.59
CA LEU A 153 13.09 -0.96 14.91
C LEU A 153 13.39 -2.45 15.02
N CYS A 154 12.96 -3.27 14.06
CA CYS A 154 13.19 -4.71 14.06
C CYS A 154 14.67 -5.11 13.96
N GLN A 155 15.55 -4.24 13.52
CA GLN A 155 17.00 -4.47 13.49
C GLN A 155 17.72 -4.15 14.80
N MET A 156 17.02 -3.48 15.72
CA MET A 156 17.59 -3.18 17.04
C MET A 156 17.73 -4.45 17.89
N SER A 157 18.74 -4.48 18.72
CA SER A 157 18.79 -5.48 19.79
C SER A 157 17.70 -5.20 20.83
N VAL A 158 17.25 -6.23 21.54
CA VAL A 158 16.24 -6.10 22.63
C VAL A 158 16.63 -5.02 23.64
N LYS A 159 17.91 -4.87 23.93
CA LYS A 159 18.42 -3.84 24.85
C LYS A 159 18.22 -2.43 24.29
N GLU A 160 18.48 -2.24 22.99
CA GLU A 160 18.31 -0.94 22.31
C GLU A 160 16.83 -0.60 22.16
N GLU A 161 15.98 -1.58 21.80
CA GLU A 161 14.54 -1.38 21.76
C GLU A 161 13.97 -0.99 23.13
N LEU A 162 14.38 -1.70 24.17
CA LEU A 162 13.95 -1.38 25.54
C LEU A 162 14.33 0.06 25.91
N ALA A 163 15.56 0.47 25.63
CA ALA A 163 16.02 1.84 25.88
C ALA A 163 15.24 2.86 25.05
N PHE A 164 14.97 2.55 23.77
CA PHE A 164 14.17 3.39 22.87
C PHE A 164 12.78 3.61 23.42
N PHE A 165 12.04 2.53 23.76
CA PHE A 165 10.69 2.66 24.28
C PHE A 165 10.61 3.30 25.66
N HIS A 166 11.59 3.09 26.54
CA HIS A 166 11.67 3.78 27.83
C HIS A 166 11.93 5.30 27.71
N ALA A 167 12.60 5.72 26.64
CA ALA A 167 12.85 7.12 26.38
C ALA A 167 11.64 7.87 25.80
N LEU A 168 10.60 7.15 25.34
CA LEU A 168 9.39 7.76 24.81
C LEU A 168 8.58 8.38 25.93
N LYS A 169 8.33 9.67 25.81
CA LYS A 169 7.32 10.38 26.62
C LYS A 169 6.01 10.28 25.85
N LEU A 170 5.19 9.28 26.17
CA LEU A 170 3.83 9.11 25.65
C LEU A 170 2.86 9.96 26.45
#